data_d717288cb18b331af8cf01ce2d1ad6b5
#
_entry.id   d717288cb18b331af8cf01ce2d1ad6b5
#
_cell.length_a   1.000
_cell.length_b   1.000
_cell.length_c   1.000
_cell.angle_alpha   90.00
_cell.angle_beta   90.00
_cell.angle_gamma   90.00
#
_symmetry.space_group_name_H-M   'P 1'
#
loop_
_entity.id
_entity.type
_entity.pdbx_description
1 polymer ?
#
loop_
_entity_poly.entity_id
_entity_poly.type
_entity_poly.pdbx_seq_one_letter_code
_entity_poly.pdbx_strand_id
1 'polypeptide(L)'
;MQFQFSQYQYQTDAADAVCDVFDGQPLQDGVSYIRDVGVRNPVFHDPEPIQDTLFEDNSPKQATFDSYDEDDDTGYRNADLLLTSERLLSNVRNVQRRQNLEESPKLYTDPAGAVELDVEMETGTGKTFVYTKTMFELNRRYGWSKFIIVVPSIAIREGVAKSLDMTGDYFYTSGRDGNEGYGKKLHSFIYDSSNLTRLDEFAQSPDIQVMIINMQAFNTSMKENGRNKDARIIFSERDDFGSRRPIDVISATHPIMILDEPQKMGGKATQAGIRLFKPLFTLNYSATHKTRHDLVYALDALDAYNQRLVKRIEVKGFELNNMRGTDGYLYLQDIIVSKNKAPQARIEYKKLSASGKVVTTSGLFDEGDDIYTSSGELEAYRDGWRIAPDGIVPDGLELGQTGYVRFMNGETLGKGQILNDGSETDMRRIQIRETILSHLHKE
;
A
#
# COMPACT_ATOMS: atom_id res chain seq x y z
N MET A 1 -25.41 4.47 -5.64
CA MET A 1 -24.87 3.20 -6.19
C MET A 1 -24.45 2.37 -5.00
N GLN A 2 -25.14 1.29 -4.70
CA GLN A 2 -24.76 0.41 -3.58
C GLN A 2 -23.72 -0.57 -4.12
N PHE A 3 -22.52 -0.57 -3.52
CA PHE A 3 -21.51 -1.57 -3.85
C PHE A 3 -21.92 -2.91 -3.25
N GLN A 4 -21.94 -3.97 -4.06
CA GLN A 4 -22.05 -5.34 -3.55
C GLN A 4 -20.64 -5.86 -3.30
N PHE A 5 -20.34 -6.18 -2.04
CA PHE A 5 -19.10 -6.83 -1.65
C PHE A 5 -19.30 -8.35 -1.64
N SER A 6 -18.40 -9.07 -2.29
CA SER A 6 -18.32 -10.53 -2.16
C SER A 6 -17.31 -10.86 -1.06
N GLN A 7 -17.70 -11.65 -0.09
CA GLN A 7 -16.76 -12.19 0.90
C GLN A 7 -16.11 -13.45 0.34
N TYR A 8 -14.80 -13.48 0.40
CA TYR A 8 -14.02 -14.65 0.05
C TYR A 8 -13.48 -15.32 1.31
N GLN A 9 -13.44 -16.64 1.31
CA GLN A 9 -13.01 -17.42 2.49
C GLN A 9 -11.61 -17.03 2.96
N TYR A 10 -10.65 -16.85 2.03
CA TYR A 10 -9.28 -16.44 2.35
C TYR A 10 -9.20 -15.12 3.13
N GLN A 11 -10.15 -14.19 2.92
CA GLN A 11 -10.20 -12.91 3.65
C GLN A 11 -10.65 -13.11 5.09
N THR A 12 -11.57 -14.05 5.30
CA THR A 12 -12.02 -14.43 6.63
C THR A 12 -10.92 -15.18 7.37
N ASP A 13 -10.26 -16.15 6.70
CA ASP A 13 -9.16 -16.92 7.27
C ASP A 13 -7.98 -16.02 7.68
N ALA A 14 -7.68 -15.00 6.89
CA ALA A 14 -6.64 -14.02 7.23
C ALA A 14 -6.98 -13.17 8.47
N ALA A 15 -8.22 -12.70 8.58
CA ALA A 15 -8.68 -11.95 9.74
C ALA A 15 -8.73 -12.83 11.00
N ASP A 16 -9.24 -14.06 10.87
CA ASP A 16 -9.30 -15.03 11.97
C ASP A 16 -7.89 -15.44 12.42
N ALA A 17 -6.95 -15.63 11.51
CA ALA A 17 -5.57 -15.97 11.84
C ALA A 17 -4.92 -14.91 12.75
N VAL A 18 -5.16 -13.62 12.50
CA VAL A 18 -4.70 -12.55 13.38
C VAL A 18 -5.40 -12.59 14.73
N CYS A 19 -6.74 -12.72 14.74
CA CYS A 19 -7.51 -12.69 15.97
C CYS A 19 -7.19 -13.87 16.89
N ASP A 20 -7.02 -15.07 16.34
CA ASP A 20 -6.75 -16.30 17.08
C ASP A 20 -5.38 -16.29 17.81
N VAL A 21 -4.44 -15.40 17.44
CA VAL A 21 -3.22 -15.16 18.22
C VAL A 21 -3.55 -14.71 19.63
N PHE A 22 -4.65 -14.01 19.82
CA PHE A 22 -5.07 -13.45 21.11
C PHE A 22 -6.10 -14.34 21.84
N ASP A 23 -6.23 -15.60 21.44
CA ASP A 23 -7.14 -16.54 22.11
C ASP A 23 -6.83 -16.67 23.60
N GLY A 24 -7.86 -16.45 24.43
CA GLY A 24 -7.75 -16.36 25.88
C GLY A 24 -7.64 -14.93 26.44
N GLN A 25 -7.52 -13.90 25.59
CA GLN A 25 -7.69 -12.51 25.99
C GLN A 25 -9.17 -12.25 26.36
N PRO A 26 -9.48 -11.71 27.54
CA PRO A 26 -10.87 -11.41 27.89
C PRO A 26 -11.43 -10.25 27.09
N LEU A 27 -12.73 -10.31 26.80
CA LEU A 27 -13.46 -9.17 26.23
C LEU A 27 -13.55 -8.04 27.26
N GLN A 28 -13.02 -6.87 26.91
CA GLN A 28 -13.10 -5.65 27.72
C GLN A 28 -13.46 -4.48 26.78
N ASP A 29 -14.75 -4.24 26.61
CA ASP A 29 -15.26 -3.14 25.78
C ASP A 29 -15.32 -1.84 26.60
N GLY A 30 -14.98 -0.72 25.98
CA GLY A 30 -15.17 0.60 26.56
C GLY A 30 -14.31 0.90 27.80
N VAL A 31 -13.04 0.43 27.84
CA VAL A 31 -12.11 0.76 28.93
C VAL A 31 -11.88 2.28 28.98
N SER A 32 -12.37 2.91 30.04
CA SER A 32 -12.24 4.36 30.24
C SER A 32 -10.98 4.74 31.03
N TYR A 33 -10.53 5.98 30.82
CA TYR A 33 -9.45 6.60 31.59
C TYR A 33 -9.72 8.10 31.71
N ILE A 34 -9.10 8.75 32.72
CA ILE A 34 -9.15 10.21 32.86
C ILE A 34 -8.16 10.80 31.84
N ARG A 35 -8.69 11.57 30.90
CA ARG A 35 -7.96 12.20 29.82
C ARG A 35 -7.28 13.47 30.32
N ASP A 36 -6.04 13.71 29.90
CA ASP A 36 -5.45 15.03 30.01
C ASP A 36 -6.10 15.96 28.99
N VAL A 37 -6.88 16.93 29.44
CA VAL A 37 -7.56 17.92 28.60
C VAL A 37 -6.74 19.20 28.43
N GLY A 38 -5.58 19.27 29.06
CA GLY A 38 -4.68 20.43 29.02
C GLY A 38 -5.20 21.65 29.77
N VAL A 39 -4.61 22.81 29.47
CA VAL A 39 -5.03 24.07 30.05
C VAL A 39 -6.32 24.53 29.40
N ARG A 40 -7.41 24.55 30.14
CA ARG A 40 -8.67 25.18 29.73
C ARG A 40 -8.56 26.70 29.95
N ASN A 41 -8.69 27.50 28.90
CA ASN A 41 -8.88 28.91 29.06
C ASN A 41 -10.27 29.12 29.69
N PRO A 42 -10.37 29.82 30.85
CA PRO A 42 -11.68 30.12 31.42
C PRO A 42 -12.49 30.93 30.38
N VAL A 43 -13.60 30.41 29.94
CA VAL A 43 -14.56 31.19 29.14
C VAL A 43 -15.23 32.15 30.11
N PHE A 44 -14.80 33.42 30.11
CA PHE A 44 -15.51 34.47 30.78
C PHE A 44 -16.79 34.73 29.97
N HIS A 45 -17.91 34.21 30.44
CA HIS A 45 -19.20 34.72 30.01
C HIS A 45 -19.38 36.09 30.66
N ASP A 46 -19.44 37.13 29.85
CA ASP A 46 -19.95 38.42 30.33
C ASP A 46 -21.35 38.16 30.91
N PRO A 47 -21.60 38.62 32.14
CA PRO A 47 -22.91 38.41 32.72
C PRO A 47 -23.95 39.12 31.83
N GLU A 48 -24.98 38.37 31.41
CA GLU A 48 -26.10 38.97 30.66
C GLU A 48 -26.63 40.18 31.45
N PRO A 49 -26.98 41.32 30.76
CA PRO A 49 -27.51 42.46 31.44
C PRO A 49 -28.85 42.09 32.11
N ILE A 50 -28.83 42.11 33.43
CA ILE A 50 -30.04 41.86 34.25
C ILE A 50 -31.03 42.95 33.96
N GLN A 51 -32.19 42.63 33.40
CA GLN A 51 -33.34 43.53 33.37
C GLN A 51 -33.73 43.86 34.81
N ASP A 52 -33.75 45.17 35.13
CA ASP A 52 -34.09 45.74 36.42
C ASP A 52 -35.40 45.14 36.97
N THR A 53 -35.29 44.34 38.01
CA THR A 53 -36.37 44.10 38.94
C THR A 53 -36.02 44.82 40.24
N LEU A 54 -36.88 45.76 40.60
CA LEU A 54 -36.88 46.66 41.75
C LEU A 54 -36.89 45.90 43.10
N PHE A 55 -35.82 45.22 43.49
CA PHE A 55 -35.55 44.87 44.93
C PHE A 55 -34.06 44.70 45.09
N GLU A 56 -33.44 45.60 45.88
CA GLU A 56 -32.02 45.53 46.30
C GLU A 56 -31.88 44.41 47.32
N ASP A 57 -31.17 43.33 46.98
CA ASP A 57 -30.57 42.41 47.90
C ASP A 57 -29.03 42.50 47.77
N ASN A 58 -28.42 43.10 48.80
CA ASN A 58 -27.00 43.44 48.90
C ASN A 58 -26.14 42.22 49.36
N SER A 59 -26.42 41.03 48.91
CA SER A 59 -25.53 39.89 49.15
C SER A 59 -24.42 39.83 48.05
N PRO A 60 -23.15 39.62 48.41
CA PRO A 60 -22.12 39.43 47.39
C PRO A 60 -22.42 38.15 46.58
N LYS A 61 -22.74 38.33 45.31
CA LYS A 61 -22.94 37.21 44.39
C LYS A 61 -21.61 36.47 44.28
N GLN A 62 -21.55 35.28 44.82
CA GLN A 62 -20.51 34.32 44.57
C GLN A 62 -20.54 33.98 43.06
N ALA A 63 -19.45 34.17 42.36
CA ALA A 63 -19.31 33.67 41.01
C ALA A 63 -19.57 32.16 41.06
N THR A 64 -20.65 31.70 40.43
CA THR A 64 -20.90 30.29 40.22
C THR A 64 -19.82 29.78 39.29
N PHE A 65 -18.88 28.98 39.82
CA PHE A 65 -18.09 28.12 39.00
C PHE A 65 -19.05 27.13 38.34
N ASP A 66 -19.24 27.27 37.05
CA ASP A 66 -19.92 26.22 36.30
C ASP A 66 -19.19 24.90 36.61
N SER A 67 -19.93 23.95 37.15
CA SER A 67 -19.47 22.60 37.34
C SER A 67 -19.06 22.09 35.94
N TYR A 68 -17.76 21.93 35.74
CA TYR A 68 -17.27 21.24 34.56
C TYR A 68 -17.95 19.86 34.52
N ASP A 69 -18.59 19.51 33.41
CA ASP A 69 -19.14 18.19 33.23
C ASP A 69 -17.96 17.18 33.34
N GLU A 70 -17.95 16.36 34.39
CA GLU A 70 -16.94 15.32 34.62
C GLU A 70 -16.89 14.33 33.43
N ASP A 71 -17.95 14.26 32.63
CA ASP A 71 -18.02 13.45 31.42
C ASP A 71 -17.09 13.94 30.29
N ASP A 72 -16.73 15.23 30.28
CA ASP A 72 -15.83 15.79 29.24
C ASP A 72 -14.36 15.34 29.41
N ASP A 73 -13.97 14.88 30.59
CA ASP A 73 -12.63 14.39 30.89
C ASP A 73 -12.48 12.88 30.66
N THR A 74 -13.55 12.18 30.28
CA THR A 74 -13.52 10.75 30.03
C THR A 74 -12.94 10.43 28.66
N GLY A 75 -11.94 9.58 28.62
CA GLY A 75 -11.39 8.98 27.41
C GLY A 75 -11.61 7.48 27.38
N TYR A 76 -11.50 6.89 26.18
CA TYR A 76 -11.57 5.45 25.96
C TYR A 76 -10.27 4.95 25.32
N ARG A 77 -9.77 3.83 25.81
CA ARG A 77 -8.54 3.20 25.32
C ARG A 77 -8.73 1.72 25.10
N ASN A 78 -7.83 1.12 24.35
CA ASN A 78 -7.75 -0.34 24.27
C ASN A 78 -7.35 -0.92 25.65
N ALA A 79 -7.98 -2.03 26.01
CA ALA A 79 -7.57 -2.82 27.17
C ALA A 79 -6.16 -3.37 26.96
N ASP A 80 -5.43 -3.51 28.07
CA ASP A 80 -4.08 -4.06 28.05
C ASP A 80 -4.09 -5.54 27.64
N LEU A 81 -3.01 -5.99 27.00
CA LEU A 81 -2.81 -7.39 26.66
C LEU A 81 -2.47 -8.18 27.93
N LEU A 82 -3.35 -9.06 28.34
CA LEU A 82 -3.20 -9.82 29.59
C LEU A 82 -2.57 -11.21 29.40
N LEU A 83 -2.36 -11.62 28.14
CA LEU A 83 -1.72 -12.89 27.82
C LEU A 83 -0.22 -12.82 28.08
N THR A 84 0.34 -13.89 28.67
CA THR A 84 1.79 -14.01 28.81
C THR A 84 2.46 -14.26 27.46
N SER A 85 3.77 -13.93 27.37
CA SER A 85 4.53 -14.14 26.13
C SER A 85 4.55 -15.63 25.72
N GLU A 86 4.56 -16.57 26.67
CA GLU A 86 4.50 -18.00 26.41
C GLU A 86 3.14 -18.39 25.81
N ARG A 87 2.04 -17.84 26.33
CA ARG A 87 0.71 -18.08 25.82
C ARG A 87 0.55 -17.53 24.40
N LEU A 88 1.00 -16.31 24.17
CA LEU A 88 1.01 -15.68 22.84
C LEU A 88 1.82 -16.51 21.83
N LEU A 89 3.04 -16.92 22.19
CA LEU A 89 3.87 -17.77 21.31
C LEU A 89 3.19 -19.11 21.02
N SER A 90 2.55 -19.71 22.02
CA SER A 90 1.76 -20.95 21.82
C SER A 90 0.62 -20.74 20.82
N ASN A 91 -0.11 -19.62 20.95
CA ASN A 91 -1.20 -19.28 20.04
C ASN A 91 -0.67 -19.00 18.62
N VAL A 92 0.41 -18.22 18.47
CA VAL A 92 1.08 -18.00 17.17
C VAL A 92 1.41 -19.31 16.49
N ARG A 93 2.08 -20.23 17.19
CA ARG A 93 2.41 -21.56 16.64
C ARG A 93 1.18 -22.39 16.27
N ASN A 94 0.11 -22.28 17.06
CA ASN A 94 -1.16 -22.97 16.74
C ASN A 94 -1.77 -22.42 15.44
N VAL A 95 -1.75 -21.10 15.25
CA VAL A 95 -2.19 -20.45 14.01
C VAL A 95 -1.30 -20.87 12.84
N GLN A 96 0.02 -20.81 13.01
CA GLN A 96 1.00 -21.20 11.97
C GLN A 96 0.81 -22.65 11.52
N ARG A 97 0.60 -23.61 12.46
CA ARG A 97 0.31 -25.00 12.10
C ARG A 97 -0.97 -25.13 11.28
N ARG A 98 -2.03 -24.43 11.64
CA ARG A 98 -3.30 -24.45 10.88
C ARG A 98 -3.17 -23.86 9.49
N GLN A 99 -2.31 -22.87 9.33
CA GLN A 99 -1.99 -22.21 8.06
C GLN A 99 -0.87 -22.90 7.28
N ASN A 100 -0.34 -24.03 7.78
CA ASN A 100 0.81 -24.75 7.18
C ASN A 100 2.05 -23.85 7.00
N LEU A 101 2.29 -22.96 7.97
CA LEU A 101 3.45 -22.08 8.04
C LEU A 101 4.52 -22.64 8.97
N GLU A 102 5.77 -22.18 8.79
CA GLU A 102 6.87 -22.48 9.69
C GLU A 102 6.62 -21.89 11.08
N GLU A 103 6.80 -22.69 12.14
CA GLU A 103 6.60 -22.24 13.50
C GLU A 103 7.67 -21.26 13.96
N SER A 104 7.26 -20.16 14.54
CA SER A 104 8.16 -19.17 15.12
C SER A 104 8.97 -19.76 16.27
N PRO A 105 10.31 -19.62 16.27
CA PRO A 105 11.16 -20.12 17.36
C PRO A 105 10.95 -19.34 18.66
N LYS A 106 10.59 -18.07 18.57
CA LYS A 106 10.32 -17.16 19.69
C LYS A 106 9.25 -16.16 19.27
N LEU A 107 8.63 -15.51 20.25
CA LEU A 107 7.73 -14.37 19.99
C LEU A 107 8.57 -13.16 19.53
N TYR A 108 8.17 -12.55 18.41
CA TYR A 108 8.80 -11.34 17.91
C TYR A 108 8.12 -10.11 18.50
N THR A 109 8.93 -9.25 19.10
CA THR A 109 8.47 -7.97 19.65
C THR A 109 9.39 -6.84 19.18
N ASP A 110 8.84 -5.64 19.12
CA ASP A 110 9.66 -4.44 18.98
C ASP A 110 10.56 -4.24 20.22
N PRO A 111 11.55 -3.34 20.19
CA PRO A 111 12.37 -3.03 21.36
C PRO A 111 11.62 -2.45 22.57
N ALA A 112 10.38 -2.00 22.40
CA ALA A 112 9.52 -1.54 23.50
C ALA A 112 8.64 -2.68 24.06
N GLY A 113 8.65 -3.87 23.44
CA GLY A 113 7.92 -5.06 23.88
C GLY A 113 6.59 -5.30 23.18
N ALA A 114 6.20 -4.44 22.24
CA ALA A 114 4.98 -4.66 21.44
C ALA A 114 5.16 -5.83 20.48
N VAL A 115 4.20 -6.76 20.44
CA VAL A 115 4.19 -7.93 19.54
C VAL A 115 4.04 -7.47 18.08
N GLU A 116 4.79 -8.09 17.18
CA GLU A 116 4.74 -7.81 15.75
C GLU A 116 4.28 -9.05 14.97
N LEU A 117 3.12 -8.95 14.32
CA LEU A 117 2.53 -10.01 13.51
C LEU A 117 2.58 -9.65 12.03
N ASP A 118 2.97 -10.61 11.19
CA ASP A 118 3.02 -10.44 9.74
C ASP A 118 1.85 -11.17 9.08
N VAL A 119 1.21 -10.47 8.12
CA VAL A 119 0.18 -11.00 7.23
C VAL A 119 0.64 -10.78 5.80
N GLU A 120 0.97 -11.87 5.12
CA GLU A 120 1.41 -11.82 3.73
C GLU A 120 0.22 -12.03 2.80
N MET A 121 -0.02 -11.05 1.93
CA MET A 121 -1.10 -11.11 0.95
C MET A 121 -0.66 -10.43 -0.34
N GLU A 122 -0.85 -11.10 -1.46
CA GLU A 122 -0.49 -10.57 -2.77
C GLU A 122 -1.21 -9.24 -3.08
N THR A 123 -0.56 -8.40 -3.88
CA THR A 123 -1.14 -7.12 -4.30
C THR A 123 -2.43 -7.35 -5.10
N GLY A 124 -3.48 -6.60 -4.77
CA GLY A 124 -4.78 -6.72 -5.43
C GLY A 124 -5.72 -7.76 -4.83
N THR A 125 -5.33 -8.52 -3.78
CA THR A 125 -6.19 -9.48 -3.09
C THR A 125 -7.09 -8.87 -2.01
N GLY A 126 -7.04 -7.54 -1.82
CA GLY A 126 -7.91 -6.84 -0.89
C GLY A 126 -7.37 -6.71 0.53
N LYS A 127 -6.06 -6.48 0.71
CA LYS A 127 -5.43 -6.23 2.04
C LYS A 127 -6.23 -5.26 2.89
N THR A 128 -6.65 -4.11 2.30
CA THR A 128 -7.45 -3.09 3.01
C THR A 128 -8.76 -3.65 3.54
N PHE A 129 -9.47 -4.46 2.76
CA PHE A 129 -10.69 -5.13 3.21
C PHE A 129 -10.42 -6.11 4.36
N VAL A 130 -9.32 -6.87 4.28
CA VAL A 130 -8.94 -7.84 5.32
C VAL A 130 -8.62 -7.14 6.63
N TYR A 131 -7.74 -6.11 6.64
CA TYR A 131 -7.45 -5.45 7.91
C TYR A 131 -8.65 -4.65 8.45
N THR A 132 -9.56 -4.18 7.59
CA THR A 132 -10.83 -3.61 8.06
C THR A 132 -11.66 -4.67 8.77
N LYS A 133 -11.83 -5.86 8.19
CA LYS A 133 -12.50 -6.99 8.85
C LYS A 133 -11.81 -7.37 10.16
N THR A 134 -10.48 -7.40 10.15
CA THR A 134 -9.68 -7.69 11.36
C THR A 134 -9.97 -6.70 12.49
N MET A 135 -10.09 -5.39 12.20
CA MET A 135 -10.45 -4.39 13.23
C MET A 135 -11.83 -4.69 13.85
N PHE A 136 -12.81 -5.01 13.03
CA PHE A 136 -14.14 -5.38 13.53
C PHE A 136 -14.13 -6.69 14.34
N GLU A 137 -13.39 -7.71 13.91
CA GLU A 137 -13.25 -8.97 14.64
C GLU A 137 -12.50 -8.79 15.97
N LEU A 138 -11.43 -8.00 16.01
CA LEU A 138 -10.72 -7.67 17.24
C LEU A 138 -11.61 -6.88 18.21
N ASN A 139 -12.44 -5.97 17.73
CA ASN A 139 -13.41 -5.27 18.55
C ASN A 139 -14.47 -6.25 19.11
N ARG A 140 -15.06 -7.10 18.26
CA ARG A 140 -16.06 -8.06 18.66
C ARG A 140 -15.56 -9.07 19.69
N ARG A 141 -14.32 -9.57 19.52
CA ARG A 141 -13.76 -10.63 20.38
C ARG A 141 -13.15 -10.08 21.66
N TYR A 142 -12.53 -8.89 21.61
CA TYR A 142 -11.68 -8.39 22.69
C TYR A 142 -12.03 -6.98 23.17
N GLY A 143 -12.90 -6.26 22.44
CA GLY A 143 -13.33 -4.90 22.78
C GLY A 143 -12.37 -3.80 22.31
N TRP A 144 -11.30 -4.14 21.59
CA TRP A 144 -10.34 -3.15 21.11
C TRP A 144 -10.96 -2.24 20.02
N SER A 145 -10.84 -0.93 20.21
CA SER A 145 -11.53 0.06 19.37
C SER A 145 -10.61 1.16 18.81
N LYS A 146 -9.34 1.25 19.22
CA LYS A 146 -8.41 2.29 18.78
C LYS A 146 -7.36 1.73 17.83
N PHE A 147 -7.36 2.20 16.59
CA PHE A 147 -6.48 1.71 15.53
C PHE A 147 -5.78 2.86 14.81
N ILE A 148 -4.53 2.64 14.40
CA ILE A 148 -3.76 3.57 13.58
C ILE A 148 -3.26 2.83 12.34
N ILE A 149 -3.63 3.30 11.17
CA ILE A 149 -3.12 2.78 9.90
C ILE A 149 -1.99 3.69 9.42
N VAL A 150 -0.78 3.13 9.31
CA VAL A 150 0.39 3.82 8.77
C VAL A 150 0.58 3.43 7.32
N VAL A 151 0.67 4.42 6.46
CA VAL A 151 0.82 4.24 5.02
C VAL A 151 2.09 4.90 4.49
N PRO A 152 2.72 4.38 3.42
CA PRO A 152 3.98 4.90 2.91
C PRO A 152 3.85 6.18 2.08
N SER A 153 2.64 6.50 1.55
CA SER A 153 2.45 7.64 0.66
C SER A 153 1.07 8.27 0.79
N ILE A 154 0.96 9.53 0.34
CA ILE A 154 -0.31 10.28 0.32
C ILE A 154 -1.35 9.59 -0.59
N ALA A 155 -0.95 9.07 -1.75
CA ALA A 155 -1.87 8.40 -2.67
C ALA A 155 -2.50 7.14 -2.04
N ILE A 156 -1.71 6.34 -1.31
CA ILE A 156 -2.21 5.17 -0.58
C ILE A 156 -3.12 5.62 0.56
N ARG A 157 -2.78 6.70 1.27
CA ARG A 157 -3.59 7.28 2.35
C ARG A 157 -5.02 7.60 1.92
N GLU A 158 -5.16 8.32 0.81
CA GLU A 158 -6.47 8.68 0.25
C GLU A 158 -7.24 7.42 -0.21
N GLY A 159 -6.53 6.45 -0.79
CA GLY A 159 -7.12 5.17 -1.18
C GLY A 159 -7.65 4.37 0.00
N VAL A 160 -6.90 4.33 1.10
CA VAL A 160 -7.30 3.66 2.35
C VAL A 160 -8.51 4.37 2.97
N ALA A 161 -8.48 5.71 3.09
CA ALA A 161 -9.60 6.48 3.63
C ALA A 161 -10.89 6.19 2.86
N LYS A 162 -10.84 6.29 1.54
CA LYS A 162 -11.99 5.98 0.68
C LYS A 162 -12.46 4.54 0.82
N SER A 163 -11.56 3.59 0.98
CA SER A 163 -11.90 2.19 1.18
C SER A 163 -12.62 1.97 2.52
N LEU A 164 -12.16 2.61 3.60
CA LEU A 164 -12.81 2.54 4.92
C LEU A 164 -14.21 3.15 4.88
N ASP A 165 -14.38 4.30 4.23
CA ASP A 165 -15.70 4.93 4.07
C ASP A 165 -16.68 4.02 3.31
N MET A 166 -16.21 3.33 2.26
CA MET A 166 -17.05 2.42 1.47
C MET A 166 -17.37 1.12 2.21
N THR A 167 -16.44 0.59 3.00
CA THR A 167 -16.59 -0.71 3.67
C THR A 167 -17.16 -0.61 5.07
N GLY A 168 -17.06 0.55 5.73
CA GLY A 168 -17.55 0.75 7.10
C GLY A 168 -19.04 0.42 7.24
N ASP A 169 -19.89 0.96 6.37
CA ASP A 169 -21.33 0.67 6.37
C ASP A 169 -21.63 -0.80 6.06
N TYR A 170 -20.86 -1.39 5.15
CA TYR A 170 -20.99 -2.81 4.82
C TYR A 170 -20.72 -3.69 6.04
N PHE A 171 -19.60 -3.48 6.74
CA PHE A 171 -19.28 -4.24 7.95
C PHE A 171 -20.25 -3.96 9.10
N TYR A 172 -20.75 -2.74 9.21
CA TYR A 172 -21.78 -2.41 10.19
C TYR A 172 -23.06 -3.22 10.00
N THR A 173 -23.52 -3.40 8.76
CA THR A 173 -24.87 -3.95 8.46
C THR A 173 -24.87 -5.43 8.07
N SER A 174 -23.85 -5.94 7.36
CA SER A 174 -23.89 -7.27 6.74
C SER A 174 -22.53 -7.96 6.57
N GLY A 175 -21.43 -7.28 6.86
CA GLY A 175 -20.09 -7.75 6.53
C GLY A 175 -19.50 -8.81 7.45
N ARG A 176 -20.20 -9.25 8.51
CA ARG A 176 -19.71 -10.29 9.41
C ARG A 176 -19.73 -11.67 8.74
N ASP A 177 -20.87 -12.09 8.22
CA ASP A 177 -21.08 -13.39 7.58
C ASP A 177 -21.88 -13.33 6.26
N GLY A 178 -22.12 -12.13 5.74
CA GLY A 178 -22.90 -11.87 4.53
C GLY A 178 -24.39 -11.57 4.81
N ASN A 179 -24.91 -11.90 5.97
CA ASN A 179 -26.31 -11.66 6.39
C ASN A 179 -26.40 -10.72 7.58
N GLU A 180 -25.41 -10.75 8.47
CA GLU A 180 -25.33 -9.92 9.66
C GLU A 180 -24.10 -9.04 9.65
N GLY A 181 -24.22 -7.83 10.22
CA GLY A 181 -23.13 -6.93 10.47
C GLY A 181 -22.58 -7.06 11.89
N TYR A 182 -21.54 -6.26 12.14
CA TYR A 182 -20.95 -6.19 13.49
C TYR A 182 -21.75 -5.30 14.45
N GLY A 183 -22.64 -4.43 13.94
CA GLY A 183 -23.47 -3.54 14.75
C GLY A 183 -22.69 -2.43 15.48
N LYS A 184 -21.38 -2.31 15.23
CA LYS A 184 -20.50 -1.22 15.71
C LYS A 184 -20.12 -0.33 14.53
N LYS A 185 -20.12 1.00 14.74
CA LYS A 185 -19.68 1.96 13.73
C LYS A 185 -18.16 2.06 13.72
N LEU A 186 -17.61 2.26 12.54
CA LEU A 186 -16.22 2.62 12.34
C LEU A 186 -16.15 4.07 11.87
N HIS A 187 -15.39 4.87 12.60
CA HIS A 187 -15.11 6.26 12.25
C HIS A 187 -13.64 6.37 11.87
N SER A 188 -13.37 6.83 10.65
CA SER A 188 -12.01 7.02 10.16
C SER A 188 -11.72 8.49 9.91
N PHE A 189 -10.47 8.90 10.11
CA PHE A 189 -9.99 10.22 9.73
C PHE A 189 -8.52 10.19 9.34
N ILE A 190 -8.15 11.12 8.49
CA ILE A 190 -6.75 11.35 8.13
C ILE A 190 -6.15 12.31 9.17
N TYR A 191 -4.99 11.94 9.73
CA TYR A 191 -4.23 12.84 10.60
C TYR A 191 -3.87 14.12 9.86
N ASP A 192 -4.27 15.25 10.43
CA ASP A 192 -3.98 16.59 9.95
C ASP A 192 -3.42 17.44 11.09
N SER A 193 -2.18 17.89 10.95
CA SER A 193 -1.51 18.75 11.93
C SER A 193 -2.15 20.12 12.10
N SER A 194 -3.03 20.53 11.18
CA SER A 194 -3.80 21.79 11.26
C SER A 194 -5.13 21.65 12.01
N ASN A 195 -5.58 20.42 12.25
CA ASN A 195 -6.87 20.16 12.93
C ASN A 195 -6.69 19.05 13.98
N LEU A 196 -6.20 19.42 15.16
CA LEU A 196 -5.93 18.48 16.26
C LEU A 196 -7.18 18.08 17.06
N THR A 197 -8.33 18.76 16.87
CA THR A 197 -9.60 18.43 17.53
C THR A 197 -10.04 16.99 17.26
N ARG A 198 -9.74 16.46 16.06
CA ARG A 198 -9.99 15.07 15.72
C ARG A 198 -9.29 14.04 16.62
N LEU A 199 -8.18 14.43 17.27
CA LEU A 199 -7.47 13.57 18.22
C LEU A 199 -8.22 13.48 19.56
N ASP A 200 -8.90 14.54 19.97
CA ASP A 200 -9.77 14.49 21.14
C ASP A 200 -11.01 13.62 20.84
N GLU A 201 -11.64 13.76 19.68
CA GLU A 201 -12.74 12.89 19.22
C GLU A 201 -12.30 11.41 19.20
N PHE A 202 -11.09 11.14 18.68
CA PHE A 202 -10.50 9.80 18.66
C PHE A 202 -10.34 9.21 20.06
N ALA A 203 -9.93 10.01 21.04
CA ALA A 203 -9.76 9.58 22.41
C ALA A 203 -11.09 9.45 23.19
N GLN A 204 -12.07 10.29 22.91
CA GLN A 204 -13.37 10.34 23.63
C GLN A 204 -14.39 9.30 23.18
N SER A 205 -14.32 8.81 21.95
CA SER A 205 -15.35 7.91 21.40
C SER A 205 -15.15 6.45 21.86
N PRO A 206 -16.19 5.74 22.31
CA PRO A 206 -16.13 4.31 22.59
C PRO A 206 -16.26 3.43 21.33
N ASP A 207 -16.61 4.02 20.18
CA ASP A 207 -16.74 3.31 18.90
C ASP A 207 -15.37 2.97 18.30
N ILE A 208 -15.38 2.17 17.21
CA ILE A 208 -14.17 1.86 16.47
C ILE A 208 -13.64 3.14 15.82
N GLN A 209 -12.49 3.58 16.26
CA GLN A 209 -11.79 4.79 15.79
C GLN A 209 -10.53 4.42 15.02
N VAL A 210 -10.37 4.95 13.83
CA VAL A 210 -9.25 4.65 12.94
C VAL A 210 -8.58 5.94 12.49
N MET A 211 -7.35 6.18 12.94
CA MET A 211 -6.51 7.26 12.45
C MET A 211 -5.64 6.78 11.31
N ILE A 212 -5.67 7.44 10.17
CA ILE A 212 -4.82 7.16 9.02
C ILE A 212 -3.70 8.20 8.98
N ILE A 213 -2.46 7.74 9.08
CA ILE A 213 -1.29 8.62 9.10
C ILE A 213 -0.26 8.16 8.08
N ASN A 214 0.35 9.12 7.41
CA ASN A 214 1.45 8.78 6.51
C ASN A 214 2.78 8.84 7.28
N MET A 215 3.73 7.96 6.94
CA MET A 215 5.02 7.88 7.64
C MET A 215 5.81 9.20 7.64
N GLN A 216 5.58 10.09 6.69
CA GLN A 216 6.27 11.38 6.60
C GLN A 216 5.84 12.33 7.73
N ALA A 217 4.65 12.16 8.30
CA ALA A 217 4.15 12.99 9.39
C ALA A 217 4.94 12.80 10.71
N PHE A 218 5.71 11.71 10.86
CA PHE A 218 6.51 11.44 12.06
C PHE A 218 7.95 10.96 11.76
N ASN A 219 8.38 10.92 10.49
CA ASN A 219 9.66 10.37 10.02
C ASN A 219 10.80 11.41 10.02
N THR A 220 10.79 12.42 10.85
CA THR A 220 11.91 13.36 10.91
C THR A 220 12.69 13.17 12.20
N SER A 221 14.03 13.37 12.09
CA SER A 221 14.87 13.48 13.29
C SER A 221 14.22 14.49 14.24
N MET A 222 14.00 14.11 15.48
CA MET A 222 13.43 14.90 16.59
C MET A 222 14.20 16.21 16.89
N LYS A 223 15.02 16.69 15.96
CA LYS A 223 15.73 17.96 16.09
C LYS A 223 14.76 19.09 15.81
N GLU A 224 14.67 20.04 16.72
CA GLU A 224 13.85 21.25 16.65
C GLU A 224 13.96 22.03 15.32
N ASN A 225 15.00 21.81 14.53
CA ASN A 225 15.26 22.42 13.23
C ASN A 225 14.92 21.50 12.03
N GLY A 226 14.14 20.43 12.21
CA GLY A 226 13.73 19.55 11.13
C GLY A 226 12.88 20.29 10.07
N ARG A 227 13.12 19.98 8.77
CA ARG A 227 12.40 20.62 7.65
C ARG A 227 10.90 20.25 7.54
N ASN A 228 10.46 19.23 8.28
CA ASN A 228 9.07 18.78 8.20
C ASN A 228 8.23 19.37 9.35
N LYS A 229 7.32 20.28 9.00
CA LYS A 229 6.45 20.99 9.93
C LYS A 229 5.50 20.01 10.68
N ASP A 230 4.94 19.02 9.99
CA ASP A 230 3.95 18.09 10.55
C ASP A 230 4.54 17.19 11.63
N ALA A 231 5.77 16.69 11.40
CA ALA A 231 6.46 15.86 12.39
C ALA A 231 6.86 16.64 13.65
N ARG A 232 7.09 17.95 13.55
CA ARG A 232 7.30 18.79 14.75
C ARG A 232 6.01 18.94 15.53
N ILE A 233 4.88 19.11 14.87
CA ILE A 233 3.59 19.35 15.50
C ILE A 233 3.18 18.14 16.36
N ILE A 234 3.34 16.91 15.86
CA ILE A 234 2.89 15.72 16.60
C ILE A 234 3.69 15.51 17.91
N PHE A 235 4.95 15.95 17.96
CA PHE A 235 5.85 15.73 19.12
C PHE A 235 6.04 16.95 20.03
N SER A 236 5.55 18.14 19.65
CA SER A 236 5.69 19.37 20.44
C SER A 236 4.42 19.72 21.17
N GLU A 237 4.59 20.42 22.32
CA GLU A 237 3.48 21.05 23.01
C GLU A 237 2.85 22.13 22.13
N ARG A 238 1.53 22.21 22.19
CA ARG A 238 0.74 23.12 21.34
C ARG A 238 -0.23 23.91 22.19
N ASP A 239 -0.10 25.24 22.14
CA ASP A 239 -1.02 26.15 22.84
C ASP A 239 -2.45 26.03 22.31
N ASP A 240 -2.58 25.87 20.98
CA ASP A 240 -3.85 25.64 20.28
C ASP A 240 -4.48 24.26 20.56
N PHE A 241 -3.77 23.40 21.31
CA PHE A 241 -4.22 22.08 21.76
C PHE A 241 -4.14 21.94 23.29
N GLY A 242 -4.37 23.05 24.03
CA GLY A 242 -4.34 23.08 25.49
C GLY A 242 -2.97 22.79 26.11
N SER A 243 -1.88 23.22 25.47
CA SER A 243 -0.49 22.96 25.88
C SER A 243 -0.14 21.45 26.01
N ARG A 244 -0.84 20.58 25.26
CA ARG A 244 -0.61 19.14 25.18
C ARG A 244 0.21 18.78 23.94
N ARG A 245 0.90 17.63 23.99
CA ARG A 245 1.54 17.02 22.81
C ARG A 245 0.56 16.03 22.17
N PRO A 246 0.29 16.14 20.87
CA PRO A 246 -0.60 15.21 20.16
C PRO A 246 -0.21 13.74 20.37
N ILE A 247 1.08 13.40 20.36
CA ILE A 247 1.56 12.03 20.55
C ILE A 247 1.18 11.44 21.91
N ASP A 248 1.11 12.26 22.97
CA ASP A 248 0.76 11.78 24.32
C ASP A 248 -0.73 11.42 24.38
N VAL A 249 -1.60 12.24 23.76
CA VAL A 249 -3.03 11.95 23.65
C VAL A 249 -3.26 10.66 22.87
N ILE A 250 -2.57 10.48 21.75
CA ILE A 250 -2.67 9.27 20.92
C ILE A 250 -2.16 8.05 21.69
N SER A 251 -0.96 8.13 22.29
CA SER A 251 -0.35 6.98 22.99
C SER A 251 -1.13 6.53 24.22
N ALA A 252 -1.86 7.46 24.88
CA ALA A 252 -2.71 7.15 26.02
C ALA A 252 -3.91 6.25 25.64
N THR A 253 -4.29 6.19 24.39
CA THR A 253 -5.36 5.30 23.89
C THR A 253 -4.91 3.85 23.70
N HIS A 254 -3.63 3.51 23.86
CA HIS A 254 -3.03 2.19 23.60
C HIS A 254 -3.41 1.64 22.22
N PRO A 255 -3.09 2.34 21.13
CA PRO A 255 -3.60 2.00 19.80
C PRO A 255 -3.00 0.69 19.28
N ILE A 256 -3.75 -0.04 18.44
CA ILE A 256 -3.23 -1.11 17.61
C ILE A 256 -2.74 -0.48 16.31
N MET A 257 -1.48 -0.77 15.94
CA MET A 257 -0.92 -0.24 14.69
C MET A 257 -1.05 -1.25 13.55
N ILE A 258 -1.47 -0.75 12.40
CA ILE A 258 -1.54 -1.49 11.14
C ILE A 258 -0.58 -0.80 10.17
N LEU A 259 0.49 -1.50 9.76
CA LEU A 259 1.45 -1.01 8.78
C LEU A 259 1.11 -1.58 7.41
N ASP A 260 0.70 -0.71 6.49
CA ASP A 260 0.43 -1.09 5.10
C ASP A 260 1.71 -0.91 4.27
N GLU A 261 2.24 -2.01 3.73
CA GLU A 261 3.53 -2.08 3.01
C GLU A 261 4.74 -1.70 3.89
N PRO A 262 4.97 -2.38 5.04
CA PRO A 262 6.01 -2.04 6.03
C PRO A 262 7.44 -2.06 5.45
N GLN A 263 7.72 -2.79 4.37
CA GLN A 263 9.02 -2.81 3.71
C GLN A 263 9.46 -1.44 3.19
N LYS A 264 8.52 -0.50 3.02
CA LYS A 264 8.81 0.91 2.67
C LYS A 264 9.11 1.77 3.90
N MET A 265 8.92 1.24 5.12
CA MET A 265 9.01 1.96 6.39
C MET A 265 10.21 1.51 7.24
N GLY A 266 11.17 0.76 6.68
CA GLY A 266 12.31 0.17 7.41
C GLY A 266 13.40 1.15 7.85
N GLY A 267 13.23 2.46 7.66
CA GLY A 267 14.17 3.48 8.12
C GLY A 267 14.22 3.60 9.66
N LYS A 268 15.42 3.71 10.25
CA LYS A 268 15.60 3.82 11.72
C LYS A 268 14.75 4.92 12.35
N ALA A 269 14.63 6.08 11.70
CA ALA A 269 13.83 7.20 12.18
C ALA A 269 12.33 6.89 12.19
N THR A 270 11.83 6.21 11.15
CA THR A 270 10.43 5.76 11.05
C THR A 270 10.11 4.76 12.14
N GLN A 271 10.97 3.77 12.34
CA GLN A 271 10.80 2.76 13.38
C GLN A 271 10.84 3.37 14.80
N ALA A 272 11.72 4.35 15.04
CA ALA A 272 11.74 5.10 16.30
C ALA A 272 10.45 5.89 16.50
N GLY A 273 9.92 6.52 15.43
CA GLY A 273 8.65 7.25 15.47
C GLY A 273 7.45 6.35 15.78
N ILE A 274 7.37 5.17 15.18
CA ILE A 274 6.29 4.18 15.44
C ILE A 274 6.22 3.83 16.92
N ARG A 275 7.37 3.60 17.59
CA ARG A 275 7.40 3.25 19.02
C ARG A 275 6.87 4.35 19.95
N LEU A 276 6.93 5.62 19.54
CA LEU A 276 6.40 6.72 20.34
C LEU A 276 4.87 6.71 20.45
N PHE A 277 4.19 6.04 19.53
CA PHE A 277 2.75 5.80 19.64
C PHE A 277 2.41 4.77 20.72
N LYS A 278 3.41 4.05 21.27
CA LYS A 278 3.25 2.98 22.26
C LYS A 278 2.15 1.98 21.87
N PRO A 279 2.26 1.33 20.70
CA PRO A 279 1.23 0.42 20.24
C PRO A 279 1.06 -0.76 21.19
N LEU A 280 -0.18 -1.23 21.35
CA LEU A 280 -0.51 -2.47 22.06
C LEU A 280 0.17 -3.67 21.37
N PHE A 281 0.06 -3.71 20.03
CA PHE A 281 0.78 -4.59 19.11
C PHE A 281 0.73 -4.01 17.69
N THR A 282 1.51 -4.58 16.80
CA THR A 282 1.62 -4.13 15.41
C THR A 282 1.27 -5.24 14.45
N LEU A 283 0.45 -4.93 13.44
CA LEU A 283 0.06 -5.80 12.34
C LEU A 283 0.71 -5.29 11.04
N ASN A 284 1.52 -6.12 10.41
CA ASN A 284 2.25 -5.81 9.19
C ASN A 284 1.58 -6.46 7.99
N TYR A 285 0.91 -5.69 7.14
CA TYR A 285 0.27 -6.19 5.90
C TYR A 285 1.13 -5.89 4.69
N SER A 286 1.61 -6.92 4.00
CA SER A 286 2.46 -6.79 2.83
C SER A 286 2.27 -7.94 1.84
N ALA A 287 2.63 -7.73 0.57
CA ALA A 287 2.83 -8.82 -0.38
C ALA A 287 4.21 -9.48 -0.21
N THR A 288 5.18 -8.76 0.37
CA THR A 288 6.54 -9.25 0.60
C THR A 288 7.14 -8.62 1.85
N HIS A 289 7.57 -9.42 2.80
CA HIS A 289 8.22 -8.95 4.02
C HIS A 289 9.74 -8.99 3.85
N LYS A 290 10.43 -7.84 4.00
CA LYS A 290 11.91 -7.77 4.05
C LYS A 290 12.46 -8.34 5.36
N THR A 291 11.78 -8.01 6.46
CA THR A 291 12.06 -8.55 7.79
C THR A 291 10.85 -9.40 8.16
N ARG A 292 11.08 -10.63 8.58
CA ARG A 292 10.00 -11.53 9.02
C ARG A 292 9.91 -11.48 10.53
N HIS A 293 8.69 -11.30 11.01
CA HIS A 293 8.29 -11.42 12.40
C HIS A 293 7.46 -12.69 12.58
N ASP A 294 6.40 -12.65 13.37
CA ASP A 294 5.49 -13.79 13.51
C ASP A 294 4.50 -13.81 12.35
N LEU A 295 4.81 -14.57 11.29
CA LEU A 295 3.93 -14.74 10.13
C LEU A 295 2.75 -15.61 10.53
N VAL A 296 1.53 -15.06 10.49
CA VAL A 296 0.30 -15.76 10.91
C VAL A 296 -0.61 -16.13 9.73
N TYR A 297 -0.43 -15.50 8.59
CA TYR A 297 -1.16 -15.81 7.37
C TYR A 297 -0.33 -15.51 6.13
N ALA A 298 -0.40 -16.39 5.11
CA ALA A 298 0.26 -16.19 3.83
C ALA A 298 -0.68 -16.54 2.68
N LEU A 299 -0.81 -15.60 1.73
CA LEU A 299 -1.41 -15.77 0.42
C LEU A 299 -0.42 -15.21 -0.61
N ASP A 300 0.50 -16.04 -1.05
CA ASP A 300 1.56 -15.64 -1.98
C ASP A 300 1.04 -15.45 -3.42
N ALA A 301 1.92 -15.00 -4.32
CA ALA A 301 1.57 -14.74 -5.71
C ALA A 301 1.10 -16.00 -6.46
N LEU A 302 1.66 -17.17 -6.14
CA LEU A 302 1.30 -18.43 -6.77
C LEU A 302 -0.08 -18.90 -6.30
N ASP A 303 -0.34 -18.84 -5.00
CA ASP A 303 -1.62 -19.18 -4.41
C ASP A 303 -2.73 -18.24 -4.89
N ALA A 304 -2.46 -16.94 -4.91
CA ALA A 304 -3.39 -15.94 -5.43
C ALA A 304 -3.71 -16.17 -6.91
N TYR A 305 -2.72 -16.56 -7.71
CA TYR A 305 -2.91 -16.90 -9.11
C TYR A 305 -3.74 -18.19 -9.29
N ASN A 306 -3.39 -19.25 -8.56
CA ASN A 306 -4.09 -20.53 -8.61
C ASN A 306 -5.57 -20.40 -8.22
N GLN A 307 -5.87 -19.54 -7.25
CA GLN A 307 -7.22 -19.20 -6.82
C GLN A 307 -7.92 -18.17 -7.75
N ARG A 308 -7.26 -17.70 -8.81
CA ARG A 308 -7.77 -16.70 -9.76
C ARG A 308 -8.13 -15.35 -9.13
N LEU A 309 -7.46 -14.98 -8.07
CA LEU A 309 -7.66 -13.72 -7.35
C LEU A 309 -6.93 -12.55 -8.01
N VAL A 310 -5.84 -12.84 -8.70
CA VAL A 310 -5.00 -11.85 -9.40
C VAL A 310 -4.86 -12.21 -10.88
N LYS A 311 -4.59 -11.19 -11.71
CA LYS A 311 -4.32 -11.40 -13.13
C LYS A 311 -2.95 -12.03 -13.32
N ARG A 312 -2.81 -12.86 -14.35
CA ARG A 312 -1.51 -13.40 -14.76
C ARG A 312 -0.53 -12.26 -15.08
N ILE A 313 0.63 -12.29 -14.47
CA ILE A 313 1.74 -11.43 -14.85
C ILE A 313 2.47 -12.14 -15.99
N GLU A 314 2.41 -11.56 -17.18
CA GLU A 314 3.15 -12.01 -18.34
C GLU A 314 4.40 -11.14 -18.48
N VAL A 315 5.57 -11.76 -18.33
CA VAL A 315 6.85 -11.07 -18.51
C VAL A 315 7.34 -11.33 -19.92
N LYS A 316 7.40 -10.28 -20.74
CA LYS A 316 8.11 -10.32 -22.02
C LYS A 316 9.54 -9.86 -21.79
N GLY A 317 10.48 -10.79 -21.91
CA GLY A 317 11.92 -10.49 -21.87
C GLY A 317 12.38 -9.98 -23.22
N PHE A 318 13.40 -9.11 -23.23
CA PHE A 318 14.14 -8.71 -24.40
C PHE A 318 15.58 -9.20 -24.21
N GLU A 319 16.12 -9.91 -25.20
CA GLU A 319 17.55 -10.25 -25.24
C GLU A 319 18.30 -9.19 -26.01
N LEU A 320 19.34 -8.65 -25.39
CA LEU A 320 20.31 -7.76 -26.05
C LEU A 320 21.46 -8.63 -26.58
N ASN A 321 21.52 -8.80 -27.87
CA ASN A 321 22.69 -9.40 -28.53
C ASN A 321 23.66 -8.29 -28.91
N ASN A 322 24.69 -8.09 -28.08
CA ASN A 322 25.77 -7.16 -28.37
C ASN A 322 26.68 -7.74 -29.45
N MET A 323 26.61 -7.17 -30.64
CA MET A 323 27.53 -7.46 -31.70
C MET A 323 28.71 -6.48 -31.72
N ARG A 324 29.91 -7.03 -31.77
CA ARG A 324 31.12 -6.23 -31.82
C ARG A 324 31.22 -5.54 -33.20
N GLY A 325 31.12 -4.23 -33.23
CA GLY A 325 31.67 -3.41 -34.30
C GLY A 325 30.67 -2.63 -35.20
N THR A 326 29.39 -2.53 -34.89
CA THR A 326 28.45 -1.70 -35.67
C THR A 326 27.50 -0.90 -34.77
N ASP A 327 27.31 0.38 -35.06
CA ASP A 327 26.37 1.29 -34.40
C ASP A 327 24.90 1.11 -34.88
N GLY A 328 24.60 0.06 -35.60
CA GLY A 328 23.31 -0.18 -36.22
C GLY A 328 22.27 -0.79 -35.25
N TYR A 329 21.22 -0.06 -34.95
CA TYR A 329 20.08 -0.55 -34.17
C TYR A 329 19.07 -1.26 -35.05
N LEU A 330 18.71 -2.52 -34.76
CA LEU A 330 17.63 -3.26 -35.38
C LEU A 330 16.76 -3.94 -34.31
N TYR A 331 15.44 -3.86 -34.50
CA TYR A 331 14.47 -4.53 -33.64
C TYR A 331 13.39 -5.20 -34.48
N LEU A 332 13.27 -6.52 -34.41
CA LEU A 332 12.20 -7.25 -35.09
C LEU A 332 10.90 -7.18 -34.31
N GLN A 333 9.96 -6.38 -34.80
CA GLN A 333 8.68 -6.17 -34.15
C GLN A 333 7.73 -7.33 -34.35
N ASP A 334 7.59 -7.80 -35.60
CA ASP A 334 6.68 -8.86 -35.96
C ASP A 334 7.03 -9.48 -37.32
N ILE A 335 6.50 -10.68 -37.57
CA ILE A 335 6.52 -11.33 -38.90
C ILE A 335 5.09 -11.50 -39.34
N ILE A 336 4.75 -10.84 -40.44
CA ILE A 336 3.40 -10.80 -40.99
C ILE A 336 3.25 -11.95 -42.00
N VAL A 337 2.37 -12.88 -41.69
CA VAL A 337 2.04 -14.01 -42.57
C VAL A 337 0.67 -13.76 -43.18
N SER A 338 0.57 -13.91 -44.51
CA SER A 338 -0.69 -13.78 -45.23
C SER A 338 -0.92 -15.00 -46.17
N LYS A 339 -2.19 -15.32 -46.47
CA LYS A 339 -2.53 -16.52 -47.28
C LYS A 339 -1.98 -16.47 -48.73
N ASN A 340 -1.69 -15.29 -49.26
CA ASN A 340 -1.38 -15.08 -50.68
C ASN A 340 -0.06 -14.34 -50.95
N LYS A 341 0.75 -14.13 -49.92
CA LYS A 341 2.06 -13.43 -50.02
C LYS A 341 3.08 -14.13 -49.16
N ALA A 342 4.36 -14.05 -49.55
CA ALA A 342 5.47 -14.46 -48.73
C ALA A 342 5.46 -13.70 -47.37
N PRO A 343 6.03 -14.30 -46.33
CA PRO A 343 6.15 -13.63 -45.02
C PRO A 343 6.92 -12.32 -45.14
N GLN A 344 6.48 -11.27 -44.44
CA GLN A 344 7.13 -9.98 -44.39
C GLN A 344 7.59 -9.67 -42.94
N ALA A 345 8.79 -9.12 -42.79
CA ALA A 345 9.32 -8.74 -41.51
C ALA A 345 9.05 -7.25 -41.22
N ARG A 346 8.47 -6.94 -40.06
CA ARG A 346 8.38 -5.57 -39.56
C ARG A 346 9.57 -5.29 -38.66
N ILE A 347 10.51 -4.51 -39.20
CA ILE A 347 11.76 -4.18 -38.51
C ILE A 347 11.79 -2.69 -38.19
N GLU A 348 12.15 -2.37 -36.97
CA GLU A 348 12.47 -1.01 -36.54
C GLU A 348 13.99 -0.80 -36.68
N TYR A 349 14.38 0.32 -37.27
CA TYR A 349 15.78 0.64 -37.60
C TYR A 349 16.03 2.14 -37.61
N LYS A 350 17.29 2.55 -37.59
CA LYS A 350 17.69 3.96 -37.73
C LYS A 350 17.72 4.34 -39.22
N LYS A 351 17.19 5.52 -39.54
CA LYS A 351 17.13 6.08 -40.89
C LYS A 351 17.62 7.50 -40.90
N LEU A 352 18.39 7.86 -41.95
CA LEU A 352 18.76 9.24 -42.22
C LEU A 352 17.56 10.00 -42.80
N SER A 353 17.10 11.03 -42.12
CA SER A 353 16.02 11.90 -42.59
C SER A 353 16.51 12.85 -43.68
N ALA A 354 15.59 13.46 -44.44
CA ALA A 354 15.93 14.48 -45.43
C ALA A 354 16.65 15.72 -44.85
N SER A 355 16.56 15.94 -43.54
CA SER A 355 17.25 16.99 -42.81
C SER A 355 18.65 16.57 -42.30
N GLY A 356 19.15 15.39 -42.65
CA GLY A 356 20.45 14.85 -42.23
C GLY A 356 20.47 14.35 -40.76
N LYS A 357 19.32 14.26 -40.09
CA LYS A 357 19.25 13.72 -38.73
C LYS A 357 18.90 12.21 -38.77
N VAL A 358 19.59 11.44 -37.92
CA VAL A 358 19.24 10.03 -37.72
C VAL A 358 17.97 9.92 -36.87
N VAL A 359 16.96 9.26 -37.39
CA VAL A 359 15.66 9.01 -36.71
C VAL A 359 15.37 7.52 -36.69
N THR A 360 14.69 7.05 -35.65
CA THR A 360 14.23 5.66 -35.58
C THR A 360 12.88 5.54 -36.30
N THR A 361 12.75 4.55 -37.16
CA THR A 361 11.54 4.30 -37.96
C THR A 361 11.27 2.81 -38.07
N SER A 362 10.04 2.42 -38.44
CA SER A 362 9.66 1.03 -38.73
C SER A 362 9.38 0.87 -40.21
N GLY A 363 9.82 -0.24 -40.80
CA GLY A 363 9.53 -0.64 -42.16
C GLY A 363 9.03 -2.07 -42.26
N LEU A 364 8.33 -2.37 -43.36
CA LEU A 364 8.04 -3.74 -43.81
C LEU A 364 9.07 -4.14 -44.84
N PHE A 365 9.64 -5.30 -44.65
CA PHE A 365 10.72 -5.83 -45.47
C PHE A 365 10.33 -7.19 -46.03
N ASP A 366 10.62 -7.38 -47.30
CA ASP A 366 10.55 -8.65 -48.00
C ASP A 366 11.92 -9.36 -48.04
N GLU A 367 11.93 -10.62 -48.43
CA GLU A 367 13.19 -11.31 -48.66
C GLU A 367 13.98 -10.60 -49.79
N GLY A 368 15.28 -10.45 -49.57
CA GLY A 368 16.16 -9.72 -50.49
C GLY A 368 16.22 -8.20 -50.25
N ASP A 369 15.37 -7.63 -49.42
CA ASP A 369 15.42 -6.22 -49.07
C ASP A 369 16.68 -5.91 -48.27
N ASP A 370 17.22 -4.69 -48.50
CA ASP A 370 18.46 -4.22 -47.92
C ASP A 370 18.19 -3.07 -46.92
N ILE A 371 18.56 -3.30 -45.66
CA ILE A 371 18.42 -2.29 -44.61
C ILE A 371 19.31 -1.08 -44.89
N TYR A 372 20.52 -1.27 -45.49
CA TYR A 372 21.41 -0.17 -45.87
C TYR A 372 20.69 0.81 -46.78
N THR A 373 20.11 0.34 -47.89
CA THR A 373 19.36 1.17 -48.82
C THR A 373 18.16 1.85 -48.17
N SER A 374 17.41 1.12 -47.36
CA SER A 374 16.20 1.59 -46.69
C SER A 374 16.50 2.62 -45.60
N SER A 375 17.68 2.57 -45.00
CA SER A 375 18.14 3.51 -43.98
C SER A 375 18.60 4.86 -44.52
N GLY A 376 18.71 5.00 -45.85
CA GLY A 376 19.34 6.19 -46.46
C GLY A 376 20.86 6.08 -46.42
N GLU A 377 21.39 4.89 -46.66
CA GLU A 377 22.82 4.56 -46.76
C GLU A 377 23.61 4.82 -45.45
N LEU A 378 23.00 4.56 -44.31
CA LEU A 378 23.72 4.64 -43.04
C LEU A 378 24.81 3.57 -42.99
N GLU A 379 26.05 4.01 -42.73
CA GLU A 379 27.26 3.19 -42.67
C GLU A 379 27.10 1.96 -41.74
N ALA A 380 26.36 2.13 -40.69
CA ALA A 380 26.05 1.08 -39.71
C ALA A 380 25.38 -0.18 -40.32
N TYR A 381 24.78 -0.07 -41.50
CA TYR A 381 24.10 -1.18 -42.17
C TYR A 381 24.77 -1.59 -43.51
N ARG A 382 26.00 -1.10 -43.79
CA ARG A 382 26.65 -1.37 -45.08
C ARG A 382 26.98 -2.87 -45.28
N ASP A 383 27.41 -3.55 -44.25
CA ASP A 383 27.99 -4.88 -44.38
C ASP A 383 26.95 -6.02 -44.23
N GLY A 384 26.25 -6.30 -45.35
CA GLY A 384 25.43 -7.51 -45.49
C GLY A 384 24.12 -7.55 -44.73
N TRP A 385 23.58 -6.40 -44.35
CA TRP A 385 22.27 -6.29 -43.71
C TRP A 385 21.10 -6.39 -44.71
N ARG A 386 21.26 -7.29 -45.68
CA ARG A 386 20.22 -7.69 -46.63
C ARG A 386 19.56 -8.94 -46.12
N ILE A 387 18.23 -9.02 -46.18
CA ILE A 387 17.50 -10.22 -45.76
C ILE A 387 17.84 -11.37 -46.73
N ALA A 388 18.29 -12.49 -46.17
CA ALA A 388 18.66 -13.65 -46.95
C ALA A 388 17.45 -14.29 -47.68
N PRO A 389 17.64 -14.99 -48.80
CA PRO A 389 16.60 -15.87 -49.35
C PRO A 389 16.15 -16.89 -48.28
N ASP A 390 14.85 -17.16 -48.23
CA ASP A 390 14.23 -17.95 -47.15
C ASP A 390 14.64 -17.49 -45.73
N GLY A 391 14.93 -16.19 -45.60
CA GLY A 391 15.45 -15.61 -44.39
C GLY A 391 14.37 -15.11 -43.40
N ILE A 392 13.12 -14.99 -43.82
CA ILE A 392 12.00 -14.60 -42.93
C ILE A 392 11.26 -15.87 -42.52
N VAL A 393 11.52 -16.31 -41.29
CA VAL A 393 10.94 -17.56 -40.75
C VAL A 393 9.89 -17.17 -39.71
N PRO A 394 8.60 -17.45 -39.98
CA PRO A 394 7.51 -17.19 -39.02
C PRO A 394 7.61 -18.01 -37.74
N ASP A 395 6.81 -17.69 -36.77
CA ASP A 395 6.66 -18.49 -35.54
C ASP A 395 6.33 -19.94 -35.93
N GLY A 396 7.09 -20.89 -35.40
CA GLY A 396 6.95 -22.30 -35.74
C GLY A 396 5.66 -22.92 -35.17
N LEU A 397 5.21 -24.02 -35.80
CA LEU A 397 4.06 -24.79 -35.34
C LEU A 397 4.32 -25.56 -34.02
N GLU A 398 5.59 -25.61 -33.56
CA GLU A 398 5.98 -26.25 -32.31
C GLU A 398 6.02 -25.23 -31.19
N LEU A 399 5.54 -25.63 -29.99
CA LEU A 399 5.52 -24.79 -28.80
C LEU A 399 6.95 -24.33 -28.46
N GLY A 400 7.17 -23.00 -28.51
CA GLY A 400 8.41 -22.36 -28.11
C GLY A 400 9.33 -21.90 -29.23
N GLN A 401 9.00 -22.13 -30.48
CA GLN A 401 9.79 -21.66 -31.62
C GLN A 401 9.30 -20.24 -32.03
N THR A 402 10.09 -19.22 -31.65
CA THR A 402 9.82 -17.82 -32.07
C THR A 402 10.36 -17.57 -33.48
N GLY A 403 9.62 -16.81 -34.28
CA GLY A 403 10.04 -16.41 -35.61
C GLY A 403 11.29 -15.53 -35.60
N TYR A 404 12.02 -15.54 -36.69
CA TYR A 404 13.26 -14.77 -36.84
C TYR A 404 13.52 -14.33 -38.27
N VAL A 405 14.40 -13.35 -38.42
CA VAL A 405 14.95 -12.89 -39.71
C VAL A 405 16.44 -13.21 -39.75
N ARG A 406 16.89 -13.80 -40.86
CA ARG A 406 18.32 -14.07 -41.15
C ARG A 406 18.81 -13.13 -42.23
N PHE A 407 19.97 -12.53 -42.00
CA PHE A 407 20.63 -11.63 -42.95
C PHE A 407 21.76 -12.33 -43.69
N MET A 408 22.19 -11.74 -44.82
CA MET A 408 23.26 -12.26 -45.68
C MET A 408 24.63 -12.26 -44.98
N ASN A 409 24.85 -11.44 -43.99
CA ASN A 409 26.07 -11.45 -43.14
C ASN A 409 26.09 -12.61 -42.13
N GLY A 410 25.08 -13.48 -42.15
CA GLY A 410 24.97 -14.63 -41.25
C GLY A 410 24.27 -14.33 -39.92
N GLU A 411 23.96 -13.08 -39.64
CA GLU A 411 23.28 -12.68 -38.42
C GLU A 411 21.79 -13.04 -38.43
N THR A 412 21.26 -13.28 -37.23
CA THR A 412 19.87 -13.66 -37.04
C THR A 412 19.23 -12.73 -36.01
N LEU A 413 18.06 -12.18 -36.33
CA LEU A 413 17.28 -11.31 -35.47
C LEU A 413 15.97 -12.02 -35.14
N GLY A 414 15.79 -12.46 -33.91
CA GLY A 414 14.57 -13.09 -33.41
C GLY A 414 13.45 -12.08 -33.15
N LYS A 415 12.22 -12.53 -33.25
CA LYS A 415 11.06 -11.70 -32.89
C LYS A 415 11.15 -11.24 -31.44
N GLY A 416 11.09 -9.92 -31.22
CA GLY A 416 11.29 -9.30 -29.91
C GLY A 416 12.75 -9.10 -29.53
N GLN A 417 13.72 -9.46 -30.39
CA GLN A 417 15.14 -9.22 -30.15
C GLN A 417 15.62 -7.90 -30.73
N ILE A 418 16.63 -7.35 -30.08
CA ILE A 418 17.34 -6.14 -30.47
C ILE A 418 18.76 -6.50 -30.81
N LEU A 419 19.23 -6.10 -31.99
CA LEU A 419 20.63 -6.12 -32.37
C LEU A 419 21.22 -4.72 -32.19
N ASN A 420 22.35 -4.64 -31.48
CA ASN A 420 23.16 -3.45 -31.20
C ASN A 420 22.52 -2.36 -30.31
N ASP A 421 23.39 -1.55 -29.74
CA ASP A 421 23.20 -0.55 -28.69
C ASP A 421 21.93 0.30 -28.84
N GLY A 422 20.84 -0.23 -28.32
CA GLY A 422 19.68 0.60 -27.97
C GLY A 422 20.04 1.48 -26.77
N SER A 423 19.88 2.80 -26.89
CA SER A 423 19.98 3.67 -25.73
C SER A 423 18.94 3.26 -24.68
N GLU A 424 19.16 3.55 -23.39
CA GLU A 424 18.19 3.30 -22.32
C GLU A 424 16.79 3.86 -22.65
N THR A 425 16.76 4.94 -23.45
CA THR A 425 15.52 5.55 -23.96
C THR A 425 14.81 4.65 -24.97
N ASP A 426 15.55 4.00 -25.87
CA ASP A 426 14.97 3.07 -26.86
C ASP A 426 14.40 1.84 -26.17
N MET A 427 15.09 1.30 -25.16
CA MET A 427 14.62 0.18 -24.33
C MET A 427 13.31 0.51 -23.62
N ARG A 428 13.24 1.68 -22.98
CA ARG A 428 12.01 2.15 -22.31
C ARG A 428 10.84 2.31 -23.29
N ARG A 429 11.12 2.85 -24.48
CA ARG A 429 10.10 3.01 -25.53
C ARG A 429 9.53 1.67 -25.99
N ILE A 430 10.39 0.67 -26.19
CA ILE A 430 9.99 -0.69 -26.56
C ILE A 430 9.16 -1.32 -25.46
N GLN A 431 9.59 -1.23 -24.20
CA GLN A 431 8.83 -1.75 -23.06
C GLN A 431 7.42 -1.17 -22.98
N ILE A 432 7.29 0.16 -23.12
CA ILE A 432 5.98 0.84 -23.10
C ILE A 432 5.11 0.35 -24.27
N ARG A 433 5.67 0.29 -25.46
CA ARG A 433 4.95 -0.14 -26.67
C ARG A 433 4.46 -1.59 -26.57
N GLU A 434 5.33 -2.52 -26.19
CA GLU A 434 4.98 -3.93 -26.05
C GLU A 434 3.94 -4.15 -24.94
N THR A 435 4.00 -3.36 -23.87
CA THR A 435 2.97 -3.37 -22.83
C THR A 435 1.61 -2.94 -23.38
N ILE A 436 1.57 -1.86 -24.17
CA ILE A 436 0.33 -1.38 -24.82
C ILE A 436 -0.22 -2.41 -25.80
N LEU A 437 0.65 -2.97 -26.68
CA LEU A 437 0.23 -3.99 -27.65
C LEU A 437 -0.28 -5.25 -26.96
N SER A 438 0.39 -5.70 -25.91
CA SER A 438 -0.06 -6.85 -25.11
C SER A 438 -1.43 -6.59 -24.47
N HIS A 439 -1.71 -5.35 -24.07
CA HIS A 439 -3.02 -4.98 -23.50
C HIS A 439 -4.12 -5.01 -24.56
N LEU A 440 -3.85 -4.43 -25.72
CA LEU A 440 -4.81 -4.38 -26.84
C LEU A 440 -5.11 -5.76 -27.44
N HIS A 441 -4.19 -6.72 -27.40
CA HIS A 441 -4.43 -8.08 -27.90
C HIS A 441 -5.19 -8.96 -26.89
N LYS A 442 -5.46 -8.48 -25.68
CA LYS A 442 -6.22 -9.22 -24.63
C LYS A 442 -7.71 -8.85 -24.60
N GLU A 443 -8.13 -7.85 -25.38
CA GLU A 443 -9.53 -7.55 -25.67
C GLU A 443 -9.98 -8.30 -26.94
#